data_06a587ed4af19f934d717187c785cf79
#
_entry.id   06a587ed4af19f934d717187c785cf79
#
_cell.length_a   1.000
_cell.length_b   1.000
_cell.length_c   1.000
_cell.angle_alpha   90.00
_cell.angle_beta   90.00
_cell.angle_gamma   90.00
#
_symmetry.space_group_name_H-M   'P 1'
#
loop_
_entity.id
_entity.type
_entity.pdbx_description
1 polymer ?
#
loop_
_entity_poly.entity_id
_entity_poly.type
_entity_poly.pdbx_seq_one_letter_code
_entity_poly.pdbx_strand_id
1 'polypeptide(L)'
;MRWPGLEKDPSYEVARRQMRRIPGVISFDLGTAERVGRFLTAASLVFAATSFGGVHTTADRRAQWGDDTSPGFVRLSCGIEDTADLLADLTAALDEA
;
A
#
# COMPACT_ATOMS: atom_id res chain seq x y z
N MET A 1 -4.56 5.40 6.93
CA MET A 1 -3.29 4.94 6.35
C MET A 1 -2.25 4.76 7.45
N ARG A 2 -1.47 3.70 7.37
CA ARG A 2 -0.38 3.44 8.31
C ARG A 2 0.95 3.38 7.57
N TRP A 3 1.91 4.16 8.02
CA TRP A 3 3.31 4.10 7.58
C TRP A 3 4.18 4.73 8.66
N PRO A 4 5.21 4.02 9.17
CA PRO A 4 6.00 4.51 10.29
C PRO A 4 6.82 5.77 9.99
N GLY A 5 6.93 6.18 8.74
CA GLY A 5 7.57 7.44 8.34
C GLY A 5 6.67 8.67 8.46
N LEU A 6 5.38 8.51 8.76
CA LEU A 6 4.47 9.64 9.00
C LEU A 6 4.58 10.08 10.46
N GLU A 7 4.78 11.38 10.70
CA GLU A 7 4.93 11.93 12.06
C GLU A 7 3.74 11.59 12.97
N LYS A 8 2.55 11.49 12.39
CA LYS A 8 1.32 11.18 13.13
C LYS A 8 1.08 9.68 13.31
N ASP A 9 1.91 8.83 12.70
CA ASP A 9 1.76 7.38 12.88
C ASP A 9 2.22 6.99 14.29
N PRO A 10 1.45 6.11 15.00
CA PRO A 10 1.84 5.69 16.35
C PRO A 10 3.22 5.05 16.45
N SER A 11 3.73 4.50 15.34
CA SER A 11 5.05 3.85 15.29
C SER A 11 6.20 4.80 14.95
N TYR A 12 5.91 6.07 14.66
CA TYR A 12 6.91 7.01 14.13
C TYR A 12 8.14 7.14 15.03
N GLU A 13 7.92 7.36 16.34
CA GLU A 13 9.03 7.58 17.28
C GLU A 13 9.93 6.36 17.42
N VAL A 14 9.33 5.17 17.47
CA VAL A 14 10.10 3.92 17.55
C VAL A 14 10.88 3.69 16.27
N ALA A 15 10.24 3.88 15.12
CA ALA A 15 10.89 3.70 13.83
C ALA A 15 12.05 4.67 13.64
N ARG A 16 11.85 5.94 13.99
CA ARG A 16 12.88 6.98 13.89
C ARG A 16 14.12 6.65 14.72
N ARG A 17 13.93 6.06 15.90
CA ARG A 17 15.04 5.72 16.80
C ARG A 17 15.76 4.44 16.39
N GLN A 18 15.05 3.47 15.80
CA GLN A 18 15.59 2.14 15.55
C GLN A 18 15.93 1.85 14.10
N MET A 19 15.39 2.62 13.16
CA MET A 19 15.60 2.39 11.73
C MET A 19 16.41 3.52 11.11
N ARG A 20 17.40 3.16 10.29
CA ARG A 20 18.13 4.15 9.47
C ARG A 20 17.25 4.68 8.36
N ARG A 21 16.44 3.81 7.77
CA ARG A 21 15.55 4.14 6.65
C ARG A 21 14.20 3.49 6.91
N ILE A 22 13.16 4.18 6.53
CA ILE A 22 11.80 3.64 6.64
C ILE A 22 11.49 2.89 5.35
N PRO A 23 11.08 1.61 5.44
CA PRO A 23 10.77 0.82 4.25
C PRO A 23 9.52 1.31 3.54
N GLY A 24 9.35 0.89 2.30
CA GLY A 24 8.25 1.30 1.43
C GLY A 24 7.00 0.43 1.54
N VAL A 25 6.71 -0.13 2.71
CA VAL A 25 5.49 -0.91 2.93
C VAL A 25 4.51 -0.05 3.71
N ILE A 26 3.36 0.20 3.12
CA ILE A 26 2.28 0.99 3.74
C ILE A 26 0.99 0.19 3.75
N SER A 27 0.06 0.60 4.57
CA SER A 27 -1.29 0.02 4.57
C SER A 27 -2.35 1.10 4.60
N PHE A 28 -3.49 0.81 3.98
CA PHE A 28 -4.65 1.69 3.98
C PHE A 28 -5.91 0.86 3.81
N ASP A 29 -7.06 1.48 4.03
CA ASP A 29 -8.35 0.81 3.98
C ASP A 29 -9.27 1.54 3.03
N LEU A 30 -9.74 0.83 1.99
CA LEU A 30 -10.73 1.35 1.05
C LEU A 30 -12.16 0.99 1.42
N GLY A 31 -12.35 0.25 2.51
CA GLY A 31 -13.65 -0.06 3.08
C GLY A 31 -14.27 -1.36 2.58
N THR A 32 -14.24 -1.63 1.29
CA THR A 32 -14.87 -2.81 0.71
C THR A 32 -13.96 -3.53 -0.28
N ALA A 33 -14.22 -4.82 -0.50
CA ALA A 33 -13.50 -5.62 -1.48
C ALA A 33 -13.69 -5.08 -2.90
N GLU A 34 -14.88 -4.59 -3.22
CA GLU A 34 -15.21 -4.03 -4.52
C GLU A 34 -14.36 -2.79 -4.84
N ARG A 35 -14.17 -1.93 -3.86
CA ARG A 35 -13.33 -0.73 -4.02
C ARG A 35 -11.87 -1.12 -4.27
N VAL A 36 -11.37 -2.12 -3.55
CA VAL A 36 -10.01 -2.63 -3.80
C VAL A 36 -9.91 -3.21 -5.22
N GLY A 37 -10.93 -3.94 -5.66
CA GLY A 37 -10.97 -4.47 -7.03
C GLY A 37 -10.89 -3.38 -8.09
N ARG A 38 -11.64 -2.28 -7.92
CA ARG A 38 -11.56 -1.13 -8.84
C ARG A 38 -10.18 -0.48 -8.82
N PHE A 39 -9.61 -0.30 -7.63
CA PHE A 39 -8.27 0.24 -7.46
C PHE A 39 -7.23 -0.60 -8.22
N LEU A 40 -7.24 -1.90 -8.01
CA LEU A 40 -6.29 -2.80 -8.66
C LEU A 40 -6.47 -2.89 -10.17
N THR A 41 -7.72 -2.81 -10.64
CA THR A 41 -8.00 -2.82 -12.07
C THR A 41 -7.54 -1.54 -12.75
N ALA A 42 -7.70 -0.39 -12.08
CA ALA A 42 -7.31 0.91 -12.64
C ALA A 42 -5.79 1.15 -12.59
N ALA A 43 -5.08 0.55 -11.62
CA ALA A 43 -3.65 0.74 -11.49
C ALA A 43 -2.90 0.01 -12.61
N SER A 44 -1.95 0.71 -13.25
CA SER A 44 -1.15 0.17 -14.36
C SER A 44 0.19 -0.38 -13.89
N LEU A 45 0.79 0.22 -12.87
CA LEU A 45 2.11 -0.16 -12.36
C LEU A 45 2.06 -1.10 -11.16
N VAL A 46 0.91 -1.22 -10.51
CA VAL A 46 0.75 -2.01 -9.29
C VAL A 46 0.29 -3.41 -9.65
N PHE A 47 1.06 -4.42 -9.23
CA PHE A 47 0.68 -5.82 -9.39
C PHE A 47 -0.07 -6.31 -8.15
N ALA A 48 -1.15 -7.07 -8.36
CA ALA A 48 -1.83 -7.75 -7.26
C ALA A 48 -1.03 -9.00 -6.90
N ALA A 49 -0.33 -8.95 -5.76
CA ALA A 49 0.54 -10.03 -5.32
C ALA A 49 0.76 -9.98 -3.82
N THR A 50 1.03 -11.15 -3.23
CA THR A 50 1.27 -11.27 -1.79
C THR A 50 2.69 -10.91 -1.38
N SER A 51 3.64 -10.92 -2.31
CA SER A 51 5.04 -10.59 -2.04
C SER A 51 5.19 -9.09 -1.70
N PHE A 52 6.22 -8.76 -0.93
CA PHE A 52 6.53 -7.38 -0.58
C PHE A 52 8.05 -7.20 -0.50
N GLY A 53 8.49 -5.93 -0.56
CA GLY A 53 9.92 -5.60 -0.50
C GLY A 53 10.68 -5.84 -1.80
N GLY A 54 9.99 -6.18 -2.88
CA GLY A 54 10.61 -6.39 -4.19
C GLY A 54 10.75 -5.12 -5.01
N VAL A 55 11.25 -5.27 -6.24
CA VAL A 55 11.49 -4.14 -7.16
C VAL A 55 10.22 -3.62 -7.82
N HIS A 56 9.17 -4.45 -7.89
CA HIS A 56 7.87 -4.03 -8.43
C HIS A 56 6.95 -3.60 -7.29
N THR A 57 6.16 -2.55 -7.52
CA THR A 57 5.10 -2.18 -6.60
C THR A 57 4.00 -3.24 -6.63
N THR A 58 3.65 -3.76 -5.47
CA THR A 58 2.63 -4.78 -5.31
C THR A 58 1.60 -4.34 -4.27
N ALA A 59 0.36 -4.79 -4.44
CA ALA A 59 -0.71 -4.54 -3.47
C ALA A 59 -1.49 -5.83 -3.22
N ASP A 60 -1.91 -6.01 -1.99
CA ASP A 60 -2.60 -7.23 -1.58
C ASP A 60 -3.73 -6.89 -0.61
N ARG A 61 -4.94 -7.38 -0.92
CA ARG A 61 -6.10 -7.27 -0.05
C ARG A 61 -6.04 -8.41 0.97
N ARG A 62 -5.66 -8.08 2.19
CA ARG A 62 -5.32 -9.09 3.20
C ARG A 62 -6.49 -9.95 3.67
N ALA A 63 -7.70 -9.40 3.68
CA ALA A 63 -8.88 -10.16 4.14
C ALA A 63 -9.18 -11.39 3.28
N GLN A 64 -8.78 -11.40 2.00
CA GLN A 64 -9.02 -12.56 1.13
C GLN A 64 -8.25 -13.81 1.55
N TRP A 65 -7.22 -13.65 2.38
CA TRP A 65 -6.39 -14.76 2.85
C TRP A 65 -6.76 -15.20 4.27
N GLY A 66 -7.88 -14.68 4.81
CA GLY A 66 -8.35 -15.04 6.13
C GLY A 66 -7.83 -14.16 7.26
N ASP A 67 -7.08 -13.11 6.95
CA ASP A 67 -6.63 -12.15 7.96
C ASP A 67 -7.84 -11.47 8.60
N ASP A 68 -7.78 -11.29 9.92
CA ASP A 68 -8.82 -10.60 10.69
C ASP A 68 -8.67 -9.09 10.54
N THR A 69 -9.18 -8.56 9.44
CA THR A 69 -9.06 -7.15 9.08
C THR A 69 -10.26 -6.72 8.22
N SER A 70 -10.39 -5.41 7.98
CA SER A 70 -11.43 -4.88 7.10
C SER A 70 -11.37 -5.53 5.70
N PRO A 71 -12.52 -5.77 5.06
CA PRO A 71 -12.54 -6.28 3.68
C PRO A 71 -11.78 -5.41 2.69
N GLY A 72 -11.64 -4.11 2.96
CA GLY A 72 -10.94 -3.16 2.10
C GLY A 72 -9.49 -2.87 2.50
N PHE A 73 -8.96 -3.58 3.49
CA PHE A 73 -7.59 -3.35 3.96
C PHE A 73 -6.58 -3.84 2.93
N VAL A 74 -5.65 -2.94 2.57
CA VAL A 74 -4.63 -3.18 1.55
C VAL A 74 -3.24 -2.97 2.14
N ARG A 75 -2.34 -3.89 1.87
CA ARG A 75 -0.90 -3.71 2.08
C ARG A 75 -0.27 -3.38 0.73
N LEU A 76 0.38 -2.21 0.63
CA LEU A 76 1.08 -1.76 -0.56
C LEU A 76 2.58 -1.78 -0.31
N SER A 77 3.32 -2.45 -1.17
CA SER A 77 4.78 -2.46 -1.14
C SER A 77 5.28 -1.67 -2.34
N CYS A 78 5.91 -0.52 -2.09
CA CYS A 78 6.45 0.34 -3.14
C CYS A 78 7.73 -0.25 -3.71
N GLY A 79 7.81 -0.33 -5.05
CA GLY A 79 8.99 -0.79 -5.77
C GLY A 79 9.89 0.37 -6.19
N ILE A 80 10.65 0.13 -7.25
CA ILE A 80 11.65 1.09 -7.75
C ILE A 80 11.20 1.88 -8.97
N GLU A 81 9.91 1.80 -9.34
CA GLU A 81 9.36 2.58 -10.45
C GLU A 81 9.61 4.08 -10.23
N ASP A 82 9.66 4.84 -11.31
CA ASP A 82 9.82 6.29 -11.23
C ASP A 82 8.75 6.88 -10.30
N THR A 83 9.18 7.73 -9.36
CA THR A 83 8.30 8.26 -8.32
C THR A 83 7.13 9.05 -8.91
N ALA A 84 7.37 9.89 -9.92
CA ALA A 84 6.30 10.67 -10.52
C ALA A 84 5.30 9.78 -11.25
N ASP A 85 5.78 8.75 -11.95
CA ASP A 85 4.91 7.79 -12.63
C ASP A 85 4.08 6.99 -11.63
N LEU A 86 4.68 6.53 -10.55
CA LEU A 86 3.97 5.77 -9.53
C LEU A 86 2.93 6.62 -8.82
N LEU A 87 3.25 7.87 -8.47
CA LEU A 87 2.29 8.78 -7.86
C LEU A 87 1.11 9.08 -8.78
N ALA A 88 1.36 9.28 -10.08
CA ALA A 88 0.29 9.51 -11.05
C ALA A 88 -0.62 8.27 -11.17
N ASP A 89 -0.02 7.08 -11.23
CA ASP A 89 -0.77 5.82 -11.33
C ASP A 89 -1.63 5.58 -10.09
N LEU A 90 -1.05 5.74 -8.89
CA LEU A 90 -1.78 5.56 -7.64
C LEU A 90 -2.91 6.58 -7.48
N THR A 91 -2.67 7.84 -7.85
CA THR A 91 -3.70 8.88 -7.77
C THR A 91 -4.88 8.54 -8.68
N ALA A 92 -4.60 8.16 -9.92
CA ALA A 92 -5.65 7.78 -10.87
C ALA A 92 -6.42 6.54 -10.38
N ALA A 93 -5.71 5.55 -9.84
CA ALA A 93 -6.33 4.33 -9.33
C ALA A 93 -7.21 4.60 -8.11
N LEU A 94 -6.79 5.49 -7.22
CA LEU A 94 -7.59 5.88 -6.05
C LEU A 94 -8.85 6.66 -6.46
N ASP A 95 -8.78 7.47 -7.50
CA ASP A 95 -9.94 8.19 -8.01
C ASP A 95 -11.00 7.22 -8.57
N GLU A 96 -10.60 6.08 -9.08
CA GLU A 96 -11.50 5.04 -9.60
C GLU A 96 -12.01 4.10 -8.49
N ALA A 97 -11.41 4.12 -7.34
CA ALA A 97 -11.82 3.25 -6.22
C ALA A 97 -13.17 3.70 -5.59
#